data_2c9709f4a9b026cdc71a9acfb12f17e0
#
_entry.id   2c9709f4a9b026cdc71a9acfb12f17e0
#
_cell.length_a   1.000
_cell.length_b   1.000
_cell.length_c   1.000
_cell.angle_alpha   90.00
_cell.angle_beta   90.00
_cell.angle_gamma   90.00
#
_symmetry.space_group_name_H-M   'P 1'
#
loop_
_entity.id
_entity.type
_entity.pdbx_description
1 polymer ?
#
loop_
_entity_poly.entity_id
_entity_poly.type
_entity_poly.pdbx_seq_one_letter_code
_entity_poly.pdbx_strand_id
1 'polypeptide(L)'
;MTGARVTASGWGWRHAGRARPAVSGLDLDIRPGERVLVLGPSGAGKSTLMHALAGVLGDDEDGDETGELLVDGRRPSASRGRVGLVLQDPDSQVVLARVGDDVAFGCENLAVPRAEIWPRVGQALADVGLDLPLRHPTSALSGGQKQRLALAGVLAMRPGLVLLDEPTANLDPEGVVEVRDAVLRSVEASGATLIVIEHRVAVWQHVVDRIIVLDPAGGVLADGPTDTVLSTEGERLAAAGVWIPRFPPSPPERRDRSEVPAAEVLLRAEGLVVGRVPFARKRAVAVAGDLDLTLESGTATALTGPNGTGKSTLALTLAGLLAPAGGHLAAADALAAGLGPAPHRWRSRDLLERVGTVFQDPEHQFLAGTVRGELAIGPRALGLGGAAQAERVDALLHRLRLDHLADANPFTLSGGEKRRLSVATVLATRPRLLVLDEPTFGQDSRTWSELVRLLAELLDTGTAVVAVTHDDHFVDALADARFVMAPAAGPASAGAISTGTIVPASVATPTTAAETGAP
;
A
#
# COMPACT_ATOMS: atom_id res chain seq x y z
N MET A 1 -25.01 -0.97 21.60
CA MET A 1 -25.35 -2.21 20.86
C MET A 1 -24.42 -3.29 21.35
N THR A 2 -24.82 -4.56 21.37
CA THR A 2 -23.92 -5.66 21.72
C THR A 2 -23.10 -6.06 20.50
N GLY A 3 -21.86 -6.45 20.71
CA GLY A 3 -21.00 -7.01 19.66
C GLY A 3 -21.67 -8.22 18.99
N ALA A 4 -21.26 -8.52 17.76
CA ALA A 4 -21.77 -9.65 17.02
C ALA A 4 -20.88 -10.88 17.24
N ARG A 5 -21.47 -12.09 17.31
CA ARG A 5 -20.75 -13.35 17.29
C ARG A 5 -20.51 -13.79 15.85
N VAL A 6 -19.31 -14.31 15.58
CA VAL A 6 -18.97 -14.92 14.29
C VAL A 6 -18.67 -16.40 14.50
N THR A 7 -19.31 -17.27 13.73
CA THR A 7 -19.01 -18.72 13.75
C THR A 7 -18.80 -19.24 12.34
N ALA A 8 -17.80 -20.09 12.16
CA ALA A 8 -17.58 -20.84 10.93
C ALA A 8 -17.41 -22.34 11.29
N SER A 9 -18.00 -23.22 10.50
CA SER A 9 -17.90 -24.67 10.65
C SER A 9 -17.56 -25.30 9.30
N GLY A 10 -16.30 -25.73 9.14
CA GLY A 10 -15.78 -26.28 7.89
C GLY A 10 -15.98 -25.37 6.70
N TRP A 11 -16.03 -24.06 6.94
CA TRP A 11 -16.36 -23.08 5.88
C TRP A 11 -15.26 -23.00 4.83
N GLY A 12 -15.67 -22.85 3.58
CA GLY A 12 -14.78 -22.62 2.45
C GLY A 12 -15.46 -21.90 1.29
N TRP A 13 -14.64 -21.24 0.49
CA TRP A 13 -15.09 -20.52 -0.69
C TRP A 13 -14.13 -20.71 -1.86
N ARG A 14 -14.68 -21.04 -3.05
CA ARG A 14 -13.95 -21.12 -4.31
C ARG A 14 -14.56 -20.16 -5.32
N HIS A 15 -13.81 -19.14 -5.72
CA HIS A 15 -14.25 -18.21 -6.77
C HIS A 15 -14.48 -18.92 -8.10
N ALA A 16 -15.50 -18.50 -8.85
CA ALA A 16 -15.79 -18.99 -10.19
C ALA A 16 -14.55 -18.92 -11.10
N GLY A 17 -14.33 -19.96 -11.88
CA GLY A 17 -13.17 -20.06 -12.78
C GLY A 17 -11.83 -20.34 -12.10
N ARG A 18 -11.76 -20.45 -10.77
CA ARG A 18 -10.53 -20.86 -10.07
C ARG A 18 -10.55 -22.36 -9.77
N ALA A 19 -9.40 -23.02 -10.00
CA ALA A 19 -9.27 -24.46 -9.74
C ALA A 19 -9.14 -24.79 -8.24
N ARG A 20 -8.62 -23.87 -7.43
CA ARG A 20 -8.41 -24.05 -5.99
C ARG A 20 -9.31 -23.13 -5.18
N PRO A 21 -9.81 -23.58 -4.02
CA PRO A 21 -10.54 -22.70 -3.11
C PRO A 21 -9.61 -21.59 -2.58
N ALA A 22 -10.19 -20.42 -2.34
CA ALA A 22 -9.50 -19.32 -1.67
C ALA A 22 -9.44 -19.55 -0.15
N VAL A 23 -10.47 -20.20 0.41
CA VAL A 23 -10.53 -20.64 1.80
C VAL A 23 -11.12 -22.04 1.81
N SER A 24 -10.65 -22.93 2.68
CA SER A 24 -11.20 -24.27 2.84
C SER A 24 -11.10 -24.74 4.29
N GLY A 25 -12.14 -25.43 4.78
CA GLY A 25 -12.15 -26.10 6.08
C GLY A 25 -11.91 -25.14 7.26
N LEU A 26 -12.45 -23.92 7.21
CA LEU A 26 -12.27 -22.93 8.25
C LEU A 26 -13.24 -23.16 9.40
N ASP A 27 -12.71 -23.36 10.60
CA ASP A 27 -13.46 -23.41 11.86
C ASP A 27 -13.11 -22.21 12.73
N LEU A 28 -14.09 -21.38 13.09
CA LEU A 28 -13.92 -20.17 13.90
C LEU A 28 -15.08 -20.00 14.89
N ASP A 29 -14.77 -19.46 16.07
CA ASP A 29 -15.74 -18.93 17.02
C ASP A 29 -15.20 -17.63 17.64
N ILE A 30 -15.68 -16.49 17.16
CA ILE A 30 -15.32 -15.15 17.66
C ILE A 30 -16.46 -14.63 18.50
N ARG A 31 -16.17 -14.29 19.75
CA ARG A 31 -17.16 -13.86 20.73
C ARG A 31 -17.56 -12.40 20.54
N PRO A 32 -18.78 -12.03 20.97
CA PRO A 32 -19.21 -10.63 20.97
C PRO A 32 -18.24 -9.70 21.72
N GLY A 33 -17.82 -8.61 21.07
CA GLY A 33 -16.90 -7.63 21.63
C GLY A 33 -15.41 -8.03 21.57
N GLU A 34 -15.08 -9.20 21.04
CA GLU A 34 -13.67 -9.64 20.87
C GLU A 34 -12.99 -8.84 19.75
N ARG A 35 -11.71 -8.48 19.94
CA ARG A 35 -10.89 -7.75 18.95
C ARG A 35 -9.87 -8.73 18.40
N VAL A 36 -10.00 -9.06 17.11
CA VAL A 36 -9.24 -10.11 16.44
C VAL A 36 -8.40 -9.52 15.31
N LEU A 37 -7.11 -9.88 15.28
CA LEU A 37 -6.22 -9.65 14.15
C LEU A 37 -6.11 -10.94 13.32
N VAL A 38 -6.50 -10.85 12.04
CA VAL A 38 -6.36 -11.96 11.08
C VAL A 38 -5.09 -11.78 10.28
N LEU A 39 -4.19 -12.74 10.41
CA LEU A 39 -2.91 -12.80 9.72
C LEU A 39 -2.87 -13.95 8.72
N GLY A 40 -1.86 -13.98 7.89
CA GLY A 40 -1.57 -15.04 6.94
C GLY A 40 -0.85 -14.52 5.70
N PRO A 41 -0.16 -15.39 4.95
CA PRO A 41 0.50 -15.03 3.70
C PRO A 41 -0.47 -14.45 2.67
N SER A 42 0.07 -13.80 1.64
CA SER A 42 -0.72 -13.40 0.48
C SER A 42 -1.37 -14.63 -0.16
N GLY A 43 -2.65 -14.53 -0.49
CA GLY A 43 -3.43 -15.65 -1.03
C GLY A 43 -4.01 -16.63 -0.01
N ALA A 44 -3.85 -16.41 1.30
CA ALA A 44 -4.46 -17.24 2.35
C ALA A 44 -5.98 -17.03 2.52
N GLY A 45 -6.62 -16.22 1.67
CA GLY A 45 -8.08 -16.03 1.68
C GLY A 45 -8.60 -15.00 2.69
N LYS A 46 -7.72 -14.15 3.26
CA LYS A 46 -8.10 -13.14 4.26
C LYS A 46 -9.21 -12.20 3.77
N SER A 47 -9.02 -11.54 2.63
CA SER A 47 -10.03 -10.62 2.06
C SER A 47 -11.29 -11.37 1.61
N THR A 48 -11.16 -12.63 1.15
CA THR A 48 -12.32 -13.49 0.84
C THR A 48 -13.16 -13.72 2.10
N LEU A 49 -12.53 -14.01 3.25
CA LEU A 49 -13.23 -14.13 4.53
C LEU A 49 -13.94 -12.84 4.92
N MET A 50 -13.28 -11.66 4.75
CA MET A 50 -13.90 -10.36 5.04
C MET A 50 -15.13 -10.10 4.17
N HIS A 51 -15.02 -10.37 2.85
CA HIS A 51 -16.14 -10.22 1.93
C HIS A 51 -17.29 -11.18 2.26
N ALA A 52 -16.98 -12.42 2.66
CA ALA A 52 -17.97 -13.37 3.12
C ALA A 52 -18.72 -12.87 4.36
N LEU A 53 -17.98 -12.43 5.39
CA LEU A 53 -18.56 -11.87 6.62
C LEU A 53 -19.38 -10.61 6.38
N ALA A 54 -19.00 -9.79 5.41
CA ALA A 54 -19.76 -8.62 4.99
C ALA A 54 -21.02 -8.97 4.17
N GLY A 55 -21.16 -10.21 3.73
CA GLY A 55 -22.27 -10.68 2.90
C GLY A 55 -22.24 -10.11 1.48
N VAL A 56 -21.02 -9.83 0.96
CA VAL A 56 -20.79 -9.27 -0.39
C VAL A 56 -20.10 -10.26 -1.34
N LEU A 57 -19.79 -11.49 -0.90
CA LEU A 57 -19.55 -12.56 -1.84
C LEU A 57 -20.86 -12.87 -2.56
N GLY A 58 -20.79 -12.95 -3.88
CA GLY A 58 -21.95 -13.12 -4.74
C GLY A 58 -22.72 -14.42 -4.52
N ASP A 59 -23.70 -14.65 -5.39
CA ASP A 59 -24.50 -15.86 -5.42
C ASP A 59 -23.73 -17.03 -6.05
N ASP A 60 -24.40 -18.20 -6.23
CA ASP A 60 -23.81 -19.44 -6.76
C ASP A 60 -23.10 -19.27 -8.14
N GLU A 61 -23.39 -18.21 -8.89
CA GLU A 61 -22.69 -17.88 -10.14
C GLU A 61 -21.28 -17.33 -9.93
N ASP A 62 -21.00 -16.74 -8.75
CA ASP A 62 -19.71 -16.10 -8.42
C ASP A 62 -18.72 -17.07 -7.73
N GLY A 63 -19.21 -18.21 -7.23
CA GLY A 63 -18.35 -19.21 -6.57
C GLY A 63 -19.11 -20.33 -5.87
N ASP A 64 -18.35 -21.26 -5.31
CA ASP A 64 -18.89 -22.39 -4.53
C ASP A 64 -18.59 -22.19 -3.06
N GLU A 65 -19.64 -22.22 -2.23
CA GLU A 65 -19.55 -22.22 -0.78
C GLU A 65 -19.61 -23.65 -0.22
N THR A 66 -18.79 -23.94 0.79
CA THR A 66 -18.83 -25.19 1.57
C THR A 66 -18.91 -24.87 3.05
N GLY A 67 -19.48 -25.80 3.86
CA GLY A 67 -19.64 -25.56 5.29
C GLY A 67 -20.63 -24.44 5.61
N GLU A 68 -20.44 -23.80 6.76
CA GLU A 68 -21.35 -22.76 7.25
C GLU A 68 -20.57 -21.57 7.83
N LEU A 69 -20.98 -20.34 7.49
CA LEU A 69 -20.48 -19.07 8.07
C LEU A 69 -21.67 -18.25 8.55
N LEU A 70 -21.65 -17.85 9.83
CA LEU A 70 -22.76 -17.13 10.45
C LEU A 70 -22.27 -15.91 11.23
N VAL A 71 -23.10 -14.85 11.20
CA VAL A 71 -23.00 -13.65 12.05
C VAL A 71 -24.28 -13.58 12.89
N ASP A 72 -24.16 -13.64 14.22
CA ASP A 72 -25.29 -13.76 15.17
C ASP A 72 -26.25 -14.91 14.81
N GLY A 73 -25.72 -16.06 14.36
CA GLY A 73 -26.50 -17.25 14.00
C GLY A 73 -27.27 -17.12 12.68
N ARG A 74 -26.96 -16.13 11.83
CA ARG A 74 -27.59 -15.92 10.52
C ARG A 74 -26.52 -15.85 9.43
N ARG A 75 -26.88 -16.19 8.20
CA ARG A 75 -25.99 -15.98 7.05
C ARG A 75 -25.65 -14.49 6.93
N PRO A 76 -24.39 -14.12 6.60
CA PRO A 76 -23.95 -12.73 6.49
C PRO A 76 -24.83 -11.89 5.55
N SER A 77 -25.25 -12.43 4.40
CA SER A 77 -26.14 -11.77 3.42
C SER A 77 -27.49 -11.35 4.02
N ALA A 78 -27.99 -12.06 5.05
CA ALA A 78 -29.22 -11.73 5.79
C ALA A 78 -28.98 -10.75 6.97
N SER A 79 -27.72 -10.37 7.22
CA SER A 79 -27.30 -9.55 8.37
C SER A 79 -26.88 -8.12 7.94
N ARG A 80 -27.43 -7.60 6.84
CA ARG A 80 -27.11 -6.27 6.31
C ARG A 80 -27.31 -5.20 7.38
N GLY A 81 -26.33 -4.28 7.50
CA GLY A 81 -26.30 -3.23 8.51
C GLY A 81 -25.79 -3.68 9.88
N ARG A 82 -25.72 -4.97 10.15
CA ARG A 82 -25.09 -5.52 11.35
C ARG A 82 -23.57 -5.58 11.22
N VAL A 83 -23.07 -5.64 9.99
CA VAL A 83 -21.65 -5.69 9.62
C VAL A 83 -21.28 -4.42 8.86
N GLY A 84 -20.17 -3.81 9.25
CA GLY A 84 -19.55 -2.70 8.53
C GLY A 84 -18.18 -3.11 8.04
N LEU A 85 -17.89 -2.86 6.75
CA LEU A 85 -16.61 -3.23 6.11
C LEU A 85 -15.90 -1.97 5.59
N VAL A 86 -14.64 -1.82 5.97
CA VAL A 86 -13.70 -0.87 5.35
C VAL A 86 -12.75 -1.66 4.47
N LEU A 87 -12.69 -1.30 3.19
CA LEU A 87 -11.84 -1.96 2.19
C LEU A 87 -10.44 -1.33 2.15
N GLN A 88 -9.50 -2.06 1.59
CA GLN A 88 -8.11 -1.65 1.39
C GLN A 88 -7.99 -0.40 0.51
N ASP A 89 -8.79 -0.31 -0.57
CA ASP A 89 -8.82 0.85 -1.46
C ASP A 89 -9.91 1.84 -1.05
N PRO A 90 -9.55 3.02 -0.48
CA PRO A 90 -10.53 4.00 -0.07
C PRO A 90 -11.24 4.69 -1.25
N ASP A 91 -10.63 4.73 -2.45
CA ASP A 91 -11.26 5.34 -3.62
C ASP A 91 -12.49 4.56 -4.09
N SER A 92 -12.48 3.24 -3.92
CA SER A 92 -13.61 2.37 -4.26
C SER A 92 -14.82 2.52 -3.31
N GLN A 93 -14.63 3.13 -2.13
CA GLN A 93 -15.66 3.31 -1.13
C GLN A 93 -16.32 4.70 -1.13
N VAL A 94 -15.72 5.69 -1.80
CA VAL A 94 -16.30 7.03 -1.92
C VAL A 94 -17.42 7.00 -2.97
N VAL A 95 -18.66 7.15 -2.50
CA VAL A 95 -19.87 7.03 -3.34
C VAL A 95 -20.43 8.40 -3.72
N LEU A 96 -20.42 9.37 -2.79
CA LEU A 96 -21.06 10.66 -2.96
C LEU A 96 -20.04 11.81 -3.04
N ALA A 97 -20.46 12.91 -3.67
CA ALA A 97 -19.59 14.02 -3.99
C ALA A 97 -19.24 14.92 -2.78
N ARG A 98 -19.87 14.74 -1.63
CA ARG A 98 -19.65 15.56 -0.43
C ARG A 98 -19.44 14.69 0.80
N VAL A 99 -18.51 15.12 1.66
CA VAL A 99 -18.13 14.42 2.89
C VAL A 99 -19.33 14.04 3.77
N GLY A 100 -20.21 15.00 4.07
CA GLY A 100 -21.37 14.73 4.94
C GLY A 100 -22.37 13.77 4.33
N ASP A 101 -22.63 13.89 3.03
CA ASP A 101 -23.58 13.05 2.31
C ASP A 101 -23.02 11.61 2.21
N ASP A 102 -21.72 11.47 1.96
CA ASP A 102 -21.04 10.18 1.84
C ASP A 102 -21.10 9.39 3.18
N VAL A 103 -20.80 10.04 4.30
CA VAL A 103 -20.92 9.41 5.63
C VAL A 103 -22.37 9.09 5.98
N ALA A 104 -23.34 9.91 5.55
CA ALA A 104 -24.77 9.68 5.79
C ALA A 104 -25.34 8.50 4.98
N PHE A 105 -24.73 8.17 3.84
CA PHE A 105 -25.24 7.21 2.86
C PHE A 105 -25.61 5.85 3.47
N GLY A 106 -24.71 5.28 4.30
CA GLY A 106 -24.97 4.00 4.98
C GLY A 106 -26.16 4.09 5.95
N CYS A 107 -26.27 5.19 6.69
CA CYS A 107 -27.39 5.42 7.61
C CYS A 107 -28.73 5.56 6.86
N GLU A 108 -28.74 6.23 5.71
CA GLU A 108 -29.95 6.39 4.88
C GLU A 108 -30.41 5.03 4.32
N ASN A 109 -29.49 4.21 3.83
CA ASN A 109 -29.78 2.85 3.34
C ASN A 109 -30.33 1.93 4.43
N LEU A 110 -29.95 2.17 5.68
CA LEU A 110 -30.48 1.43 6.86
C LEU A 110 -31.77 2.03 7.41
N ALA A 111 -32.36 3.02 6.73
CA ALA A 111 -33.56 3.73 7.16
C ALA A 111 -33.45 4.32 8.57
N VAL A 112 -32.26 4.78 8.99
CA VAL A 112 -32.08 5.50 10.26
C VAL A 112 -32.91 6.77 10.24
N PRO A 113 -33.64 7.10 11.32
CA PRO A 113 -34.44 8.33 11.39
C PRO A 113 -33.56 9.57 11.09
N ARG A 114 -34.07 10.46 10.23
CA ARG A 114 -33.33 11.64 9.78
C ARG A 114 -32.78 12.50 10.93
N ALA A 115 -33.51 12.57 12.04
CA ALA A 115 -33.09 13.30 13.23
C ALA A 115 -31.81 12.73 13.87
N GLU A 116 -31.53 11.46 13.66
CA GLU A 116 -30.34 10.78 14.20
C GLU A 116 -29.16 10.77 13.24
N ILE A 117 -29.37 10.86 11.91
CA ILE A 117 -28.30 10.74 10.89
C ILE A 117 -27.22 11.79 11.12
N TRP A 118 -27.59 13.08 11.14
CA TRP A 118 -26.60 14.15 11.21
C TRP A 118 -25.80 14.19 12.52
N PRO A 119 -26.39 13.92 13.71
CA PRO A 119 -25.64 13.72 14.94
C PRO A 119 -24.64 12.56 14.83
N ARG A 120 -25.01 11.42 14.20
CA ARG A 120 -24.11 10.28 13.98
C ARG A 120 -22.97 10.64 13.01
N VAL A 121 -23.27 11.35 11.92
CA VAL A 121 -22.28 11.83 10.95
C VAL A 121 -21.26 12.75 11.63
N GLY A 122 -21.73 13.74 12.40
CA GLY A 122 -20.84 14.65 13.11
C GLY A 122 -19.93 13.93 14.12
N GLN A 123 -20.49 12.98 14.88
CA GLN A 123 -19.72 12.17 15.82
C GLN A 123 -18.68 11.29 15.10
N ALA A 124 -19.07 10.58 14.04
CA ALA A 124 -18.18 9.71 13.32
C ALA A 124 -17.00 10.46 12.65
N LEU A 125 -17.27 11.65 12.08
CA LEU A 125 -16.23 12.52 11.54
C LEU A 125 -15.25 13.00 12.63
N ALA A 126 -15.78 13.37 13.81
CA ALA A 126 -14.95 13.77 14.95
C ALA A 126 -14.09 12.60 15.47
N ASP A 127 -14.68 11.39 15.55
CA ASP A 127 -14.00 10.19 16.05
C ASP A 127 -12.77 9.84 15.18
N VAL A 128 -12.89 10.02 13.86
CA VAL A 128 -11.79 9.74 12.92
C VAL A 128 -10.86 10.95 12.70
N GLY A 129 -11.05 12.06 13.39
CA GLY A 129 -10.23 13.26 13.26
C GLY A 129 -10.34 13.93 11.87
N LEU A 130 -11.48 13.83 11.20
CA LEU A 130 -11.74 14.46 9.91
C LEU A 130 -12.52 15.78 10.11
N ASP A 131 -11.80 16.83 10.48
CA ASP A 131 -12.37 18.18 10.68
C ASP A 131 -12.50 18.92 9.34
N LEU A 132 -13.55 18.60 8.59
CA LEU A 132 -13.88 19.20 7.30
C LEU A 132 -15.34 19.63 7.26
N PRO A 133 -15.67 20.71 6.51
CA PRO A 133 -17.07 21.08 6.28
C PRO A 133 -17.84 19.92 5.63
N LEU A 134 -19.07 19.65 6.05
CA LEU A 134 -19.92 18.57 5.48
C LEU A 134 -20.10 18.70 3.96
N ARG A 135 -20.01 19.92 3.41
CA ARG A 135 -20.11 20.19 1.97
C ARG A 135 -18.77 20.09 1.23
N HIS A 136 -17.69 19.71 1.92
CA HIS A 136 -16.37 19.58 1.27
C HIS A 136 -16.43 18.51 0.19
N PRO A 137 -15.87 18.77 -1.02
CA PRO A 137 -15.87 17.80 -2.11
C PRO A 137 -14.99 16.58 -1.78
N THR A 138 -15.54 15.38 -1.92
CA THR A 138 -14.79 14.13 -1.69
C THR A 138 -13.66 13.95 -2.69
N SER A 139 -13.77 14.49 -3.90
CA SER A 139 -12.71 14.50 -4.92
C SER A 139 -11.48 15.33 -4.56
N ALA A 140 -11.60 16.21 -3.56
CA ALA A 140 -10.48 17.04 -3.09
C ALA A 140 -9.73 16.42 -1.89
N LEU A 141 -10.18 15.25 -1.42
CA LEU A 141 -9.56 14.54 -0.29
C LEU A 141 -8.27 13.82 -0.72
N SER A 142 -7.28 13.81 0.18
CA SER A 142 -6.11 12.93 0.06
C SER A 142 -6.51 11.47 0.33
N GLY A 143 -5.64 10.50 -0.06
CA GLY A 143 -5.88 9.08 0.20
C GLY A 143 -6.15 8.79 1.69
N GLY A 144 -5.35 9.34 2.61
CA GLY A 144 -5.58 9.17 4.05
C GLY A 144 -6.88 9.82 4.55
N GLN A 145 -7.30 10.95 3.97
CA GLN A 145 -8.60 11.55 4.29
C GLN A 145 -9.76 10.71 3.77
N LYS A 146 -9.63 10.08 2.59
CA LYS A 146 -10.64 9.14 2.06
C LYS A 146 -10.74 7.89 2.93
N GLN A 147 -9.61 7.36 3.42
CA GLN A 147 -9.60 6.23 4.36
C GLN A 147 -10.37 6.56 5.65
N ARG A 148 -10.13 7.75 6.22
CA ARG A 148 -10.88 8.22 7.40
C ARG A 148 -12.34 8.46 7.08
N LEU A 149 -12.68 8.95 5.88
CA LEU A 149 -14.06 9.12 5.43
C LEU A 149 -14.79 7.77 5.35
N ALA A 150 -14.18 6.75 4.73
CA ALA A 150 -14.75 5.41 4.65
C ALA A 150 -14.99 4.82 6.05
N LEU A 151 -14.01 4.97 6.96
CA LEU A 151 -14.16 4.55 8.35
C LEU A 151 -15.31 5.30 9.05
N ALA A 152 -15.42 6.63 8.88
CA ALA A 152 -16.53 7.41 9.44
C ALA A 152 -17.89 6.92 8.93
N GLY A 153 -18.00 6.59 7.63
CA GLY A 153 -19.22 6.01 7.03
C GLY A 153 -19.63 4.71 7.70
N VAL A 154 -18.67 3.82 7.96
CA VAL A 154 -18.93 2.57 8.68
C VAL A 154 -19.32 2.82 10.13
N LEU A 155 -18.61 3.68 10.85
CA LEU A 155 -18.88 3.95 12.26
C LEU A 155 -20.24 4.65 12.48
N ALA A 156 -20.66 5.51 11.55
CA ALA A 156 -21.97 6.17 11.60
C ALA A 156 -23.16 5.19 11.59
N MET A 157 -23.02 4.06 10.90
CA MET A 157 -24.02 2.97 10.88
C MET A 157 -24.15 2.27 12.23
N ARG A 158 -23.15 2.36 13.10
CA ARG A 158 -23.07 1.66 14.40
C ARG A 158 -23.23 0.14 14.23
N PRO A 159 -22.35 -0.54 13.47
CA PRO A 159 -22.45 -1.97 13.27
C PRO A 159 -22.13 -2.75 14.57
N GLY A 160 -22.58 -4.01 14.64
CA GLY A 160 -22.18 -4.92 15.71
C GLY A 160 -20.88 -5.66 15.42
N LEU A 161 -20.50 -5.72 14.15
CA LEU A 161 -19.22 -6.27 13.65
C LEU A 161 -18.55 -5.24 12.74
N VAL A 162 -17.35 -4.83 13.11
CA VAL A 162 -16.50 -3.94 12.31
C VAL A 162 -15.41 -4.78 11.66
N LEU A 163 -15.36 -4.75 10.34
CA LEU A 163 -14.37 -5.43 9.50
C LEU A 163 -13.45 -4.39 8.86
N LEU A 164 -12.15 -4.54 9.04
CA LEU A 164 -11.16 -3.63 8.48
C LEU A 164 -10.14 -4.43 7.65
N ASP A 165 -10.12 -4.20 6.34
CA ASP A 165 -9.15 -4.81 5.43
C ASP A 165 -8.04 -3.81 5.14
N GLU A 166 -6.88 -3.98 5.78
CA GLU A 166 -5.70 -3.12 5.72
C GLU A 166 -6.01 -1.61 5.91
N PRO A 167 -6.68 -1.22 7.03
CA PRO A 167 -7.18 0.13 7.22
C PRO A 167 -6.08 1.20 7.36
N THR A 168 -4.83 0.79 7.58
CA THR A 168 -3.69 1.69 7.72
C THR A 168 -2.82 1.73 6.47
N ALA A 169 -3.23 1.03 5.42
CA ALA A 169 -2.64 1.14 4.10
C ALA A 169 -2.68 2.59 3.60
N ASN A 170 -1.70 3.02 2.84
CA ASN A 170 -1.59 4.38 2.25
C ASN A 170 -1.52 5.54 3.28
N LEU A 171 -1.33 5.26 4.57
CA LEU A 171 -1.18 6.28 5.60
C LEU A 171 0.30 6.49 5.97
N ASP A 172 0.64 7.74 6.29
CA ASP A 172 1.89 8.03 6.96
C ASP A 172 1.86 7.55 8.44
N PRO A 173 3.00 7.45 9.12
CA PRO A 173 3.06 6.91 10.48
C PRO A 173 2.13 7.61 11.47
N GLU A 174 1.92 8.91 11.35
CA GLU A 174 1.02 9.68 12.19
C GLU A 174 -0.44 9.32 11.92
N GLY A 175 -0.83 9.25 10.64
CA GLY A 175 -2.17 8.82 10.21
C GLY A 175 -2.50 7.37 10.61
N VAL A 176 -1.52 6.48 10.65
CA VAL A 176 -1.68 5.10 11.15
C VAL A 176 -2.12 5.09 12.61
N VAL A 177 -1.43 5.86 13.46
CA VAL A 177 -1.76 5.96 14.89
C VAL A 177 -3.16 6.57 15.08
N GLU A 178 -3.47 7.64 14.36
CA GLU A 178 -4.77 8.31 14.47
C GLU A 178 -5.93 7.39 14.08
N VAL A 179 -5.81 6.63 12.97
CA VAL A 179 -6.85 5.68 12.52
C VAL A 179 -7.00 4.54 13.52
N ARG A 180 -5.90 3.94 13.97
CA ARG A 180 -5.94 2.87 14.99
C ARG A 180 -6.68 3.33 16.25
N ASP A 181 -6.32 4.50 16.77
CA ASP A 181 -6.91 5.03 18.01
C ASP A 181 -8.37 5.43 17.84
N ALA A 182 -8.76 5.92 16.66
CA ALA A 182 -10.15 6.19 16.31
C ALA A 182 -11.01 4.91 16.30
N VAL A 183 -10.50 3.84 15.67
CA VAL A 183 -11.15 2.52 15.66
C VAL A 183 -11.31 2.02 17.08
N LEU A 184 -10.24 2.05 17.88
CA LEU A 184 -10.26 1.56 19.27
C LEU A 184 -11.33 2.29 20.10
N ARG A 185 -11.30 3.63 20.10
CA ARG A 185 -12.31 4.43 20.82
C ARG A 185 -13.74 4.07 20.41
N SER A 186 -13.98 3.92 19.11
CA SER A 186 -15.32 3.62 18.60
C SER A 186 -15.80 2.22 18.97
N VAL A 187 -14.92 1.22 18.87
CA VAL A 187 -15.23 -0.17 19.23
C VAL A 187 -15.45 -0.31 20.73
N GLU A 188 -14.64 0.32 21.56
CA GLU A 188 -14.82 0.34 23.02
C GLU A 188 -16.13 1.02 23.43
N ALA A 189 -16.46 2.17 22.84
CA ALA A 189 -17.70 2.88 23.13
C ALA A 189 -18.96 2.13 22.69
N SER A 190 -18.90 1.36 21.59
CA SER A 190 -20.03 0.61 21.04
C SER A 190 -20.13 -0.83 21.57
N GLY A 191 -19.05 -1.40 22.07
CA GLY A 191 -18.93 -2.82 22.38
C GLY A 191 -18.98 -3.73 21.14
N ALA A 192 -18.70 -3.19 19.95
CA ALA A 192 -18.70 -3.95 18.71
C ALA A 192 -17.56 -4.98 18.67
N THR A 193 -17.78 -6.07 17.95
CA THR A 193 -16.72 -7.02 17.61
C THR A 193 -15.85 -6.43 16.51
N LEU A 194 -14.54 -6.57 16.60
CA LEU A 194 -13.58 -6.07 15.62
C LEU A 194 -12.80 -7.22 14.99
N ILE A 195 -12.75 -7.23 13.67
CA ILE A 195 -11.84 -8.10 12.92
C ILE A 195 -11.00 -7.20 12.00
N VAL A 196 -9.69 -7.26 12.15
CA VAL A 196 -8.74 -6.49 11.34
C VAL A 196 -7.85 -7.45 10.56
N ILE A 197 -7.70 -7.22 9.27
CA ILE A 197 -6.60 -7.78 8.48
C ILE A 197 -5.54 -6.70 8.38
N GLU A 198 -4.32 -7.05 8.72
CA GLU A 198 -3.17 -6.17 8.61
C GLU A 198 -1.88 -6.96 8.40
N HIS A 199 -0.96 -6.35 7.66
CA HIS A 199 0.39 -6.90 7.53
C HIS A 199 1.32 -6.40 8.63
N ARG A 200 1.07 -5.22 9.20
CA ARG A 200 1.89 -4.60 10.26
C ARG A 200 1.38 -4.97 11.65
N VAL A 201 1.76 -6.15 12.12
CA VAL A 201 1.38 -6.64 13.47
C VAL A 201 1.71 -5.62 14.57
N ALA A 202 2.85 -4.92 14.47
CA ALA A 202 3.28 -3.91 15.44
C ALA A 202 2.22 -2.83 15.74
N VAL A 203 1.41 -2.46 14.75
CA VAL A 203 0.37 -1.42 14.91
C VAL A 203 -0.78 -1.91 15.80
N TRP A 204 -1.16 -3.18 15.65
CA TRP A 204 -2.41 -3.71 16.21
C TRP A 204 -2.20 -4.64 17.41
N GLN A 205 -0.98 -5.19 17.63
CA GLN A 205 -0.71 -6.20 18.66
C GLN A 205 -1.11 -5.79 20.08
N HIS A 206 -1.11 -4.48 20.40
CA HIS A 206 -1.48 -3.95 21.71
C HIS A 206 -2.96 -3.56 21.83
N VAL A 207 -3.71 -3.63 20.73
CA VAL A 207 -5.13 -3.24 20.67
C VAL A 207 -6.06 -4.44 20.46
N VAL A 208 -5.53 -5.57 20.00
CA VAL A 208 -6.31 -6.80 19.76
C VAL A 208 -6.11 -7.80 20.89
N ASP A 209 -7.13 -8.59 21.16
CA ASP A 209 -7.12 -9.61 22.21
C ASP A 209 -6.60 -10.95 21.70
N ARG A 210 -6.78 -11.22 20.39
CA ARG A 210 -6.55 -12.53 19.76
C ARG A 210 -5.99 -12.38 18.36
N ILE A 211 -5.08 -13.27 18.00
CA ILE A 211 -4.59 -13.43 16.63
C ILE A 211 -5.09 -14.77 16.07
N ILE A 212 -5.61 -14.73 14.85
CA ILE A 212 -5.96 -15.89 14.04
C ILE A 212 -5.10 -15.86 12.78
N VAL A 213 -4.40 -16.94 12.48
CA VAL A 213 -3.54 -17.05 11.31
C VAL A 213 -4.15 -18.05 10.35
N LEU A 214 -4.49 -17.59 9.14
CA LEU A 214 -5.02 -18.46 8.09
C LEU A 214 -3.89 -19.20 7.38
N ASP A 215 -4.11 -20.50 7.12
CA ASP A 215 -3.19 -21.32 6.34
C ASP A 215 -3.57 -21.26 4.85
N PRO A 216 -2.61 -20.99 3.94
CA PRO A 216 -2.85 -21.05 2.49
C PRO A 216 -3.30 -22.42 1.99
N ALA A 217 -3.00 -23.48 2.74
CA ALA A 217 -3.46 -24.84 2.45
C ALA A 217 -4.90 -25.11 2.94
N GLY A 218 -5.46 -24.19 3.72
CA GLY A 218 -6.80 -24.27 4.30
C GLY A 218 -6.80 -24.32 5.84
N GLY A 219 -7.89 -23.83 6.44
CA GLY A 219 -8.06 -23.80 7.89
C GLY A 219 -7.24 -22.73 8.61
N VAL A 220 -6.97 -22.98 9.88
CA VAL A 220 -6.27 -22.08 10.81
C VAL A 220 -4.91 -22.67 11.16
N LEU A 221 -3.84 -21.90 10.93
CA LEU A 221 -2.47 -22.28 11.28
C LEU A 221 -2.18 -22.07 12.77
N ALA A 222 -2.66 -20.95 13.32
CA ALA A 222 -2.55 -20.61 14.73
C ALA A 222 -3.74 -19.74 15.17
N ASP A 223 -4.15 -19.91 16.42
CA ASP A 223 -5.28 -19.21 17.02
C ASP A 223 -5.08 -19.09 18.53
N GLY A 224 -5.16 -17.89 19.07
CA GLY A 224 -5.00 -17.65 20.49
C GLY A 224 -4.75 -16.21 20.90
N PRO A 225 -4.50 -15.96 22.21
CA PRO A 225 -4.15 -14.67 22.72
C PRO A 225 -2.91 -14.09 21.99
N THR A 226 -2.93 -12.78 21.73
CA THR A 226 -1.91 -12.10 20.93
C THR A 226 -0.48 -12.43 21.38
N ASP A 227 -0.17 -12.25 22.67
CA ASP A 227 1.18 -12.50 23.20
C ASP A 227 1.59 -13.96 23.07
N THR A 228 0.64 -14.89 23.26
CA THR A 228 0.90 -16.33 23.14
C THR A 228 1.26 -16.68 21.70
N VAL A 229 0.43 -16.30 20.73
CA VAL A 229 0.68 -16.62 19.31
C VAL A 229 1.99 -15.98 18.82
N LEU A 230 2.27 -14.72 19.18
CA LEU A 230 3.51 -14.06 18.79
C LEU A 230 4.76 -14.67 19.44
N SER A 231 4.66 -15.20 20.67
CA SER A 231 5.79 -15.81 21.35
C SER A 231 6.07 -17.24 20.92
N THR A 232 5.02 -18.05 20.64
CA THR A 232 5.16 -19.48 20.31
C THR A 232 5.30 -19.74 18.82
N GLU A 233 4.60 -18.97 17.98
CA GLU A 233 4.54 -19.19 16.54
C GLU A 233 5.24 -18.09 15.74
N GLY A 234 5.78 -17.05 16.39
CA GLY A 234 6.29 -15.85 15.72
C GLY A 234 7.36 -16.15 14.67
N GLU A 235 8.33 -17.01 14.97
CA GLU A 235 9.38 -17.40 14.01
C GLU A 235 8.81 -18.16 12.81
N ARG A 236 7.90 -19.11 13.06
CA ARG A 236 7.22 -19.88 12.01
C ARG A 236 6.35 -18.98 11.14
N LEU A 237 5.65 -18.02 11.74
CA LEU A 237 4.83 -17.04 11.03
C LEU A 237 5.69 -16.10 10.18
N ALA A 238 6.81 -15.64 10.69
CA ALA A 238 7.78 -14.85 9.92
C ALA A 238 8.32 -15.64 8.72
N ALA A 239 8.69 -16.91 8.93
CA ALA A 239 9.12 -17.80 7.86
C ALA A 239 8.01 -18.07 6.81
N ALA A 240 6.73 -18.02 7.22
CA ALA A 240 5.57 -18.13 6.34
C ALA A 240 5.23 -16.80 5.61
N GLY A 241 5.93 -15.70 5.89
CA GLY A 241 5.74 -14.42 5.23
C GLY A 241 4.92 -13.40 6.01
N VAL A 242 4.57 -13.66 7.26
CA VAL A 242 3.89 -12.70 8.12
C VAL A 242 4.90 -11.71 8.72
N TRP A 243 4.57 -10.42 8.75
CA TRP A 243 5.39 -9.40 9.40
C TRP A 243 5.29 -9.49 10.92
N ILE A 244 6.29 -10.08 11.55
CA ILE A 244 6.37 -10.21 13.01
C ILE A 244 7.47 -9.27 13.54
N PRO A 245 7.18 -8.36 14.47
CA PRO A 245 8.12 -7.32 14.91
C PRO A 245 9.45 -7.86 15.43
N ARG A 246 9.44 -9.01 16.10
CA ARG A 246 10.66 -9.65 16.66
C ARG A 246 11.49 -10.42 15.63
N PHE A 247 10.94 -10.64 14.43
CA PHE A 247 11.56 -11.41 13.34
C PHE A 247 11.49 -10.63 12.03
N PRO A 248 12.11 -9.43 11.95
CA PRO A 248 12.15 -8.68 10.71
C PRO A 248 12.90 -9.48 9.64
N PRO A 249 12.55 -9.33 8.36
CA PRO A 249 13.32 -9.96 7.28
C PRO A 249 14.76 -9.45 7.31
N SER A 250 15.70 -10.37 7.07
CA SER A 250 17.12 -10.01 7.02
C SER A 250 17.39 -9.12 5.80
N PRO A 251 18.15 -8.02 5.98
CA PRO A 251 18.57 -7.20 4.84
C PRO A 251 19.42 -8.04 3.88
N PRO A 252 19.38 -7.77 2.57
CA PRO A 252 20.23 -8.45 1.61
C PRO A 252 21.69 -8.08 1.85
N GLU A 253 22.58 -9.04 1.60
CA GLU A 253 24.00 -8.74 1.49
C GLU A 253 24.25 -7.93 0.21
N ARG A 254 24.80 -6.74 0.33
CA ARG A 254 25.29 -5.93 -0.77
C ARG A 254 26.80 -6.15 -0.92
N ARG A 255 27.30 -6.08 -2.16
CA ARG A 255 28.75 -6.10 -2.42
C ARG A 255 29.43 -4.91 -1.73
N ASP A 256 30.68 -5.13 -1.32
CA ASP A 256 31.48 -4.02 -0.82
C ASP A 256 31.60 -2.94 -1.91
N ARG A 257 31.39 -1.68 -1.52
CA ARG A 257 31.51 -0.54 -2.45
C ARG A 257 32.87 -0.44 -3.14
N SER A 258 33.92 -1.00 -2.53
CA SER A 258 35.24 -1.09 -3.13
C SER A 258 35.31 -2.04 -4.35
N GLU A 259 34.35 -2.97 -4.46
CA GLU A 259 34.26 -3.96 -5.56
C GLU A 259 33.28 -3.52 -6.67
N VAL A 260 32.52 -2.42 -6.44
CA VAL A 260 31.56 -1.87 -7.40
C VAL A 260 32.24 -0.76 -8.22
N PRO A 261 31.94 -0.62 -9.54
CA PRO A 261 32.45 0.49 -10.34
C PRO A 261 32.24 1.85 -9.67
N ALA A 262 33.19 2.78 -9.85
CA ALA A 262 33.07 4.13 -9.29
C ALA A 262 31.72 4.75 -9.66
N ALA A 263 31.06 5.33 -8.67
CA ALA A 263 29.73 5.93 -8.87
C ALA A 263 29.83 7.10 -9.87
N GLU A 264 28.99 7.05 -10.90
CA GLU A 264 28.86 8.11 -11.90
C GLU A 264 27.61 8.91 -11.61
N VAL A 265 27.69 10.23 -11.70
CA VAL A 265 26.50 11.09 -11.61
C VAL A 265 25.59 10.79 -12.80
N LEU A 266 24.34 10.48 -12.51
CA LEU A 266 23.29 10.22 -13.50
C LEU A 266 22.37 11.43 -13.67
N LEU A 267 21.96 12.06 -12.55
CA LEU A 267 21.01 13.16 -12.57
C LEU A 267 21.37 14.18 -11.47
N ARG A 268 21.24 15.46 -11.76
CA ARG A 268 21.45 16.53 -10.80
C ARG A 268 20.27 17.50 -10.82
N ALA A 269 19.78 17.84 -9.64
CA ALA A 269 18.78 18.86 -9.40
C ALA A 269 19.40 19.99 -8.57
N GLU A 270 19.17 21.26 -8.99
CA GLU A 270 19.69 22.46 -8.34
C GLU A 270 18.56 23.49 -8.23
N GLY A 271 18.20 23.87 -6.99
CA GLY A 271 17.07 24.76 -6.71
C GLY A 271 15.78 24.31 -7.39
N LEU A 272 15.59 22.99 -7.52
CA LEU A 272 14.49 22.41 -8.30
C LEU A 272 13.15 22.73 -7.64
N VAL A 273 12.21 23.23 -8.45
CA VAL A 273 10.81 23.43 -8.08
C VAL A 273 9.96 22.43 -8.84
N VAL A 274 9.19 21.62 -8.10
CA VAL A 274 8.27 20.64 -8.67
C VAL A 274 6.82 21.05 -8.48
N GLY A 275 5.96 20.72 -9.44
CA GLY A 275 4.56 21.11 -9.42
C GLY A 275 3.73 20.32 -10.40
N ARG A 276 2.41 20.48 -10.30
CA ARG A 276 1.43 19.87 -11.21
C ARG A 276 0.60 20.93 -11.90
N VAL A 277 0.20 20.66 -13.15
CA VAL A 277 -0.74 21.51 -13.88
C VAL A 277 -2.15 21.08 -13.52
N PRO A 278 -2.91 21.86 -12.73
CA PRO A 278 -4.30 21.50 -12.40
C PRO A 278 -5.16 21.50 -13.66
N PHE A 279 -6.23 20.70 -13.63
CA PHE A 279 -7.23 20.71 -14.70
C PHE A 279 -7.72 22.14 -14.96
N ALA A 280 -7.79 22.53 -16.22
CA ALA A 280 -8.16 23.88 -16.69
C ALA A 280 -7.13 25.01 -16.42
N ARG A 281 -5.91 24.71 -15.93
CA ARG A 281 -4.82 25.70 -15.86
C ARG A 281 -3.73 25.41 -16.87
N LYS A 282 -3.03 26.48 -17.32
CA LYS A 282 -1.91 26.36 -18.28
C LYS A 282 -0.53 26.35 -17.60
N ARG A 283 -0.47 26.70 -16.32
CA ARG A 283 0.79 26.76 -15.56
C ARG A 283 0.75 25.78 -14.40
N ALA A 284 1.89 25.17 -14.13
CA ALA A 284 2.07 24.32 -12.96
C ALA A 284 1.89 25.16 -11.68
N VAL A 285 1.25 24.55 -10.69
CA VAL A 285 1.23 25.03 -9.31
C VAL A 285 2.35 24.31 -8.59
N ALA A 286 3.28 25.07 -8.02
CA ALA A 286 4.39 24.52 -7.26
C ALA A 286 3.87 23.80 -6.01
N VAL A 287 4.44 22.63 -5.73
CA VAL A 287 4.15 21.80 -4.56
C VAL A 287 5.35 21.78 -3.61
N ALA A 288 6.56 21.67 -4.15
CA ALA A 288 7.80 21.73 -3.41
C ALA A 288 8.86 22.50 -4.20
N GLY A 289 9.83 23.08 -3.51
CA GLY A 289 10.88 23.87 -4.13
C GLY A 289 12.15 23.91 -3.29
N ASP A 290 13.18 24.55 -3.86
CA ASP A 290 14.52 24.62 -3.27
C ASP A 290 15.08 23.23 -2.99
N LEU A 291 14.95 22.32 -3.99
CA LEU A 291 15.34 20.94 -3.86
C LEU A 291 16.66 20.71 -4.57
N ASP A 292 17.70 20.35 -3.80
CA ASP A 292 19.03 20.01 -4.28
C ASP A 292 19.33 18.54 -4.02
N LEU A 293 19.57 17.78 -5.08
CA LEU A 293 19.95 16.37 -4.97
C LEU A 293 20.76 15.90 -6.17
N THR A 294 21.65 14.95 -5.94
CA THR A 294 22.43 14.26 -6.96
C THR A 294 22.16 12.78 -6.88
N LEU A 295 21.85 12.15 -8.00
CA LEU A 295 21.66 10.71 -8.11
C LEU A 295 22.86 10.09 -8.83
N GLU A 296 23.42 9.05 -8.24
CA GLU A 296 24.62 8.38 -8.71
C GLU A 296 24.33 6.91 -9.03
N SER A 297 25.04 6.35 -9.99
CA SER A 297 24.94 4.93 -10.34
C SER A 297 25.28 4.04 -9.14
N GLY A 298 24.56 2.92 -8.99
CA GLY A 298 24.76 1.97 -7.91
C GLY A 298 24.35 2.46 -6.51
N THR A 299 23.65 3.59 -6.42
CA THR A 299 23.18 4.15 -5.14
C THR A 299 21.66 4.15 -5.03
N ALA A 300 21.17 3.98 -3.81
CA ALA A 300 19.75 4.06 -3.46
C ALA A 300 19.46 5.33 -2.65
N THR A 301 18.51 6.13 -3.12
CA THR A 301 18.02 7.33 -2.41
C THR A 301 16.56 7.14 -2.02
N ALA A 302 16.27 7.17 -0.72
CA ALA A 302 14.91 7.11 -0.21
C ALA A 302 14.32 8.53 -0.09
N LEU A 303 13.17 8.78 -0.74
CA LEU A 303 12.39 10.01 -0.59
C LEU A 303 11.36 9.79 0.50
N THR A 304 11.52 10.45 1.64
CA THR A 304 10.67 10.28 2.83
C THR A 304 10.02 11.59 3.26
N GLY A 305 9.06 11.55 4.17
CA GLY A 305 8.36 12.72 4.71
C GLY A 305 6.83 12.55 4.71
N PRO A 306 6.09 13.46 5.34
CA PRO A 306 4.64 13.40 5.45
C PRO A 306 3.92 13.36 4.10
N ASN A 307 2.67 12.89 4.10
CA ASN A 307 1.84 12.90 2.90
C ASN A 307 1.55 14.35 2.45
N GLY A 308 1.42 14.54 1.14
CA GLY A 308 1.16 15.87 0.56
C GLY A 308 2.38 16.78 0.38
N THR A 309 3.58 16.39 0.84
CA THR A 309 4.81 17.20 0.67
C THR A 309 5.37 17.22 -0.75
N GLY A 310 4.81 16.44 -1.67
CA GLY A 310 5.21 16.44 -3.08
C GLY A 310 6.20 15.32 -3.47
N LYS A 311 6.41 14.30 -2.65
CA LYS A 311 7.32 13.16 -2.92
C LYS A 311 7.09 12.53 -4.30
N SER A 312 5.84 12.10 -4.59
CA SER A 312 5.49 11.50 -5.89
C SER A 312 5.63 12.49 -7.05
N THR A 313 5.42 13.81 -6.80
CA THR A 313 5.63 14.85 -7.83
C THR A 313 7.12 15.01 -8.13
N LEU A 314 7.97 14.99 -7.10
CA LEU A 314 9.42 14.97 -7.25
C LEU A 314 9.87 13.70 -8.01
N ALA A 315 9.43 12.53 -7.59
CA ALA A 315 9.75 11.25 -8.25
C ALA A 315 9.41 11.28 -9.74
N LEU A 316 8.21 11.70 -10.12
CA LEU A 316 7.79 11.83 -11.52
C LEU A 316 8.60 12.89 -12.29
N THR A 317 9.03 13.96 -11.63
CA THR A 317 9.90 14.98 -12.26
C THR A 317 11.30 14.42 -12.50
N LEU A 318 11.89 13.71 -11.52
CA LEU A 318 13.17 13.00 -11.67
C LEU A 318 13.12 11.94 -12.77
N ALA A 319 11.99 11.25 -12.89
CA ALA A 319 11.73 10.27 -13.95
C ALA A 319 11.58 10.90 -15.34
N GLY A 320 11.52 12.23 -15.46
CA GLY A 320 11.30 12.92 -16.73
C GLY A 320 9.86 12.87 -17.23
N LEU A 321 8.91 12.40 -16.42
CA LEU A 321 7.48 12.34 -16.77
C LEU A 321 6.76 13.67 -16.51
N LEU A 322 7.30 14.51 -15.63
CA LEU A 322 6.83 15.88 -15.40
C LEU A 322 7.95 16.87 -15.69
N ALA A 323 7.60 18.00 -16.30
CA ALA A 323 8.54 19.10 -16.45
C ALA A 323 8.74 19.83 -15.11
N PRO A 324 9.96 20.26 -14.78
CA PRO A 324 10.20 21.15 -13.66
C PRO A 324 9.30 22.39 -13.72
N ALA A 325 8.76 22.82 -12.58
CA ALA A 325 8.04 24.08 -12.46
C ALA A 325 9.00 25.28 -12.33
N GLY A 326 10.25 25.04 -11.93
CA GLY A 326 11.35 26.00 -11.83
C GLY A 326 12.65 25.31 -11.43
N GLY A 327 13.75 26.07 -11.34
CA GLY A 327 15.07 25.51 -11.05
C GLY A 327 15.64 24.68 -12.21
N HIS A 328 16.60 23.82 -11.90
CA HIS A 328 17.30 23.01 -12.89
C HIS A 328 17.23 21.52 -12.56
N LEU A 329 16.98 20.70 -13.60
CA LEU A 329 17.12 19.26 -13.56
C LEU A 329 17.89 18.82 -14.80
N ALA A 330 19.08 18.27 -14.60
CA ALA A 330 19.98 17.91 -15.69
C ALA A 330 20.45 16.45 -15.58
N ALA A 331 20.28 15.69 -16.66
CA ALA A 331 20.91 14.40 -16.83
C ALA A 331 22.37 14.58 -17.23
N ALA A 332 23.27 13.88 -16.54
CA ALA A 332 24.68 13.80 -16.94
C ALA A 332 24.85 12.88 -18.17
N ASP A 333 26.01 12.97 -18.82
CA ASP A 333 26.30 12.18 -20.02
C ASP A 333 26.15 10.67 -19.80
N ALA A 334 26.46 10.20 -18.60
CA ALA A 334 26.28 8.80 -18.18
C ALA A 334 24.83 8.30 -18.32
N LEU A 335 23.83 9.16 -18.09
CA LEU A 335 22.40 8.84 -18.28
C LEU A 335 21.92 9.25 -19.66
N ALA A 336 22.30 10.47 -20.11
CA ALA A 336 21.81 11.06 -21.35
C ALA A 336 22.29 10.30 -22.59
N ALA A 337 23.52 9.76 -22.58
CA ALA A 337 24.11 8.99 -23.68
C ALA A 337 23.93 9.67 -25.06
N GLY A 338 24.28 10.94 -25.14
CA GLY A 338 24.19 11.75 -26.36
C GLY A 338 22.85 12.47 -26.57
N LEU A 339 21.87 12.30 -25.69
CA LEU A 339 20.65 13.12 -25.66
C LEU A 339 20.92 14.43 -24.90
N GLY A 340 20.02 15.38 -25.04
CA GLY A 340 20.10 16.64 -24.27
C GLY A 340 19.88 16.41 -22.76
N PRO A 341 20.29 17.39 -21.91
CA PRO A 341 20.30 17.22 -20.45
C PRO A 341 18.91 17.21 -19.79
N ALA A 342 17.84 17.45 -20.50
CA ALA A 342 16.49 17.60 -19.96
C ALA A 342 15.65 16.33 -20.18
N PRO A 343 15.53 15.40 -19.20
CA PRO A 343 14.84 14.11 -19.38
C PRO A 343 13.38 14.26 -19.83
N HIS A 344 12.65 15.28 -19.34
CA HIS A 344 11.25 15.52 -19.70
C HIS A 344 11.04 15.92 -21.18
N ARG A 345 12.12 16.13 -21.94
CA ARG A 345 12.10 16.41 -23.39
C ARG A 345 12.51 15.21 -24.24
N TRP A 346 12.93 14.12 -23.62
CA TRP A 346 13.29 12.91 -24.34
C TRP A 346 12.05 12.24 -24.93
N ARG A 347 12.24 11.51 -26.01
CA ARG A 347 11.14 10.67 -26.56
C ARG A 347 10.86 9.52 -25.61
N SER A 348 9.63 9.05 -25.57
CA SER A 348 9.21 7.95 -24.67
C SER A 348 10.10 6.70 -24.81
N ARG A 349 10.55 6.36 -26.03
CA ARG A 349 11.45 5.23 -26.25
C ARG A 349 12.82 5.46 -25.61
N ASP A 350 13.36 6.67 -25.75
CA ASP A 350 14.69 7.02 -25.21
C ASP A 350 14.63 7.07 -23.68
N LEU A 351 13.51 7.50 -23.12
CA LEU A 351 13.27 7.51 -21.68
C LEU A 351 13.14 6.09 -21.14
N LEU A 352 12.37 5.22 -21.82
CA LEU A 352 12.15 3.81 -21.43
C LEU A 352 13.45 3.01 -21.29
N GLU A 353 14.46 3.30 -22.09
CA GLU A 353 15.78 2.65 -22.06
C GLU A 353 16.63 3.12 -20.87
N ARG A 354 16.37 4.32 -20.33
CA ARG A 354 17.22 4.99 -19.34
C ARG A 354 16.61 5.06 -17.95
N VAL A 355 15.31 5.30 -17.89
CA VAL A 355 14.59 5.53 -16.65
C VAL A 355 13.37 4.62 -16.59
N GLY A 356 13.31 3.81 -15.56
CA GLY A 356 12.18 2.98 -15.24
C GLY A 356 11.34 3.61 -14.13
N THR A 357 10.02 3.63 -14.26
CA THR A 357 9.13 4.22 -13.27
C THR A 357 8.07 3.22 -12.84
N VAL A 358 7.96 2.98 -11.53
CA VAL A 358 6.87 2.21 -10.92
C VAL A 358 5.94 3.19 -10.22
N PHE A 359 4.67 3.21 -10.61
CA PHE A 359 3.65 4.08 -10.02
C PHE A 359 3.10 3.52 -8.71
N GLN A 360 2.57 4.40 -7.87
CA GLN A 360 1.92 4.04 -6.61
C GLN A 360 0.74 3.07 -6.84
N ASP A 361 -0.07 3.28 -7.88
CA ASP A 361 -1.09 2.35 -8.32
C ASP A 361 -0.57 1.50 -9.49
N PRO A 362 -0.39 0.17 -9.31
CA PRO A 362 0.12 -0.70 -10.35
C PRO A 362 -0.76 -0.76 -11.60
N GLU A 363 -2.08 -0.63 -11.46
CA GLU A 363 -3.03 -0.76 -12.56
C GLU A 363 -2.87 0.34 -13.61
N HIS A 364 -2.37 1.50 -13.21
CA HIS A 364 -2.06 2.59 -14.14
C HIS A 364 -0.95 2.27 -15.14
N GLN A 365 -0.21 1.16 -14.93
CA GLN A 365 0.85 0.73 -15.84
C GLN A 365 0.39 -0.36 -16.82
N PHE A 366 -0.72 -1.06 -16.55
CA PHE A 366 -1.10 -2.26 -17.30
C PHE A 366 -1.81 -1.93 -18.61
N LEU A 367 -1.31 -2.51 -19.69
CA LEU A 367 -1.76 -2.29 -21.07
C LEU A 367 -2.15 -3.59 -21.78
N ALA A 368 -1.65 -4.75 -21.34
CA ALA A 368 -1.88 -6.03 -21.99
C ALA A 368 -2.97 -6.87 -21.31
N GLY A 369 -3.55 -7.79 -22.03
CA GLY A 369 -4.55 -8.73 -21.50
C GLY A 369 -3.97 -9.93 -20.74
N THR A 370 -2.63 -10.10 -20.70
CA THR A 370 -1.94 -11.17 -19.96
C THR A 370 -0.68 -10.66 -19.31
N VAL A 371 -0.31 -11.27 -18.17
CA VAL A 371 0.94 -10.95 -17.42
C VAL A 371 2.16 -11.09 -18.32
N ARG A 372 2.28 -12.18 -19.09
CA ARG A 372 3.36 -12.40 -20.06
C ARG A 372 3.38 -11.31 -21.14
N GLY A 373 2.20 -10.93 -21.64
CA GLY A 373 2.05 -9.87 -22.63
C GLY A 373 2.53 -8.53 -22.09
N GLU A 374 2.19 -8.22 -20.84
CA GLU A 374 2.58 -7.00 -20.15
C GLU A 374 4.11 -6.88 -20.03
N LEU A 375 4.79 -7.93 -19.58
CA LEU A 375 6.25 -7.98 -19.49
C LEU A 375 6.96 -7.86 -20.84
N ALA A 376 6.30 -8.26 -21.92
CA ALA A 376 6.85 -8.21 -23.28
C ALA A 376 6.80 -6.81 -23.91
N ILE A 377 5.98 -5.87 -23.41
CA ILE A 377 5.78 -4.54 -24.02
C ILE A 377 7.09 -3.75 -24.07
N GLY A 378 7.76 -3.59 -22.93
CA GLY A 378 9.00 -2.82 -22.83
C GLY A 378 10.10 -3.35 -23.74
N PRO A 379 10.49 -4.64 -23.63
CA PRO A 379 11.48 -5.26 -24.52
C PRO A 379 11.15 -5.10 -26.00
N ARG A 380 9.88 -5.27 -26.39
CA ARG A 380 9.44 -5.09 -27.78
C ARG A 380 9.60 -3.64 -28.25
N ALA A 381 9.24 -2.67 -27.40
CA ALA A 381 9.40 -1.25 -27.71
C ALA A 381 10.88 -0.86 -27.94
N LEU A 382 11.80 -1.56 -27.26
CA LEU A 382 13.25 -1.42 -27.46
C LEU A 382 13.80 -2.21 -28.67
N GLY A 383 12.95 -2.97 -29.36
CA GLY A 383 13.34 -3.74 -30.55
C GLY A 383 13.85 -5.15 -30.22
N LEU A 384 13.70 -5.62 -28.98
CA LEU A 384 13.96 -7.02 -28.62
C LEU A 384 12.80 -7.89 -29.11
N GLY A 385 13.13 -9.00 -29.74
CA GLY A 385 12.13 -9.96 -30.23
C GLY A 385 12.64 -11.41 -30.14
N GLY A 386 11.75 -12.37 -30.51
CA GLY A 386 12.09 -13.78 -30.56
C GLY A 386 12.55 -14.36 -29.23
N ALA A 387 13.60 -15.21 -29.26
CA ALA A 387 14.09 -15.94 -28.11
C ALA A 387 14.61 -15.03 -26.98
N ALA A 388 15.31 -13.95 -27.32
CA ALA A 388 15.87 -13.03 -26.32
C ALA A 388 14.79 -12.31 -25.50
N GLN A 389 13.66 -11.96 -26.13
CA GLN A 389 12.50 -11.40 -25.42
C GLN A 389 11.87 -12.46 -24.50
N ALA A 390 11.65 -13.67 -25.02
CA ALA A 390 11.04 -14.76 -24.25
C ALA A 390 11.89 -15.11 -23.02
N GLU A 391 13.19 -15.30 -23.18
CA GLU A 391 14.12 -15.60 -22.09
C GLU A 391 14.05 -14.52 -20.98
N ARG A 392 14.04 -13.23 -21.36
CA ARG A 392 13.95 -12.13 -20.40
C ARG A 392 12.63 -12.12 -19.64
N VAL A 393 11.52 -12.36 -20.34
CA VAL A 393 10.19 -12.43 -19.74
C VAL A 393 10.09 -13.62 -18.79
N ASP A 394 10.56 -14.82 -19.21
CA ASP A 394 10.51 -16.02 -18.39
C ASP A 394 11.37 -15.88 -17.13
N ALA A 395 12.58 -15.29 -17.26
CA ALA A 395 13.43 -15.02 -16.11
C ALA A 395 12.76 -14.10 -15.07
N LEU A 396 12.04 -13.05 -15.51
CA LEU A 396 11.32 -12.15 -14.60
C LEU A 396 10.10 -12.80 -13.99
N LEU A 397 9.31 -13.56 -14.76
CA LEU A 397 8.19 -14.35 -14.24
C LEU A 397 8.65 -15.25 -13.10
N HIS A 398 9.72 -16.02 -13.34
CA HIS A 398 10.27 -16.92 -12.34
C HIS A 398 10.78 -16.18 -11.11
N ARG A 399 11.59 -15.14 -11.30
CA ARG A 399 12.24 -14.38 -10.24
C ARG A 399 11.24 -13.68 -9.31
N LEU A 400 10.10 -13.23 -9.85
CA LEU A 400 9.04 -12.54 -9.09
C LEU A 400 7.85 -13.46 -8.79
N ARG A 401 7.99 -14.78 -9.01
CA ARG A 401 6.96 -15.81 -8.72
C ARG A 401 5.62 -15.53 -9.40
N LEU A 402 5.68 -15.14 -10.65
CA LEU A 402 4.52 -14.88 -11.51
C LEU A 402 4.31 -15.97 -12.57
N ASP A 403 5.12 -17.06 -12.56
CA ASP A 403 5.07 -18.14 -13.57
C ASP A 403 3.65 -18.71 -13.74
N HIS A 404 3.00 -19.00 -12.62
CA HIS A 404 1.66 -19.61 -12.60
C HIS A 404 0.54 -18.64 -13.01
N LEU A 405 0.87 -17.36 -13.19
CA LEU A 405 -0.04 -16.29 -13.59
C LEU A 405 0.28 -15.74 -14.99
N ALA A 406 1.21 -16.36 -15.72
CA ALA A 406 1.71 -15.86 -17.00
C ALA A 406 0.60 -15.54 -18.00
N ASP A 407 -0.45 -16.36 -18.04
CA ASP A 407 -1.60 -16.21 -18.94
C ASP A 407 -2.81 -15.51 -18.30
N ALA A 408 -2.70 -15.14 -17.00
CA ALA A 408 -3.78 -14.44 -16.29
C ALA A 408 -3.89 -12.99 -16.75
N ASN A 409 -5.09 -12.42 -16.62
CA ASN A 409 -5.31 -11.00 -16.85
C ASN A 409 -4.71 -10.19 -15.69
N PRO A 410 -3.83 -9.18 -15.95
CA PRO A 410 -3.21 -8.34 -14.93
C PRO A 410 -4.17 -7.72 -13.92
N PHE A 411 -5.36 -7.35 -14.35
CA PHE A 411 -6.37 -6.70 -13.50
C PHE A 411 -7.04 -7.67 -12.52
N THR A 412 -6.94 -9.00 -12.74
CA THR A 412 -7.51 -10.03 -11.85
C THR A 412 -6.53 -10.51 -10.79
N LEU A 413 -5.32 -9.97 -10.76
CA LEU A 413 -4.29 -10.30 -9.79
C LEU A 413 -4.61 -9.70 -8.42
N SER A 414 -4.10 -10.31 -7.36
CA SER A 414 -4.09 -9.70 -6.02
C SER A 414 -3.20 -8.45 -5.98
N GLY A 415 -3.40 -7.56 -5.01
CA GLY A 415 -2.62 -6.32 -4.88
C GLY A 415 -1.12 -6.56 -4.86
N GLY A 416 -0.64 -7.56 -4.12
CA GLY A 416 0.77 -7.95 -4.08
C GLY A 416 1.29 -8.48 -5.42
N GLU A 417 0.50 -9.28 -6.15
CA GLU A 417 0.85 -9.76 -7.49
C GLU A 417 0.90 -8.63 -8.51
N LYS A 418 -0.05 -7.69 -8.47
CA LYS A 418 -0.05 -6.48 -9.29
C LYS A 418 1.21 -5.65 -9.06
N ARG A 419 1.61 -5.48 -7.79
CA ARG A 419 2.83 -4.74 -7.44
C ARG A 419 4.07 -5.44 -7.98
N ARG A 420 4.21 -6.76 -7.82
CA ARG A 420 5.31 -7.53 -8.41
C ARG A 420 5.36 -7.40 -9.93
N LEU A 421 4.20 -7.47 -10.59
CA LEU A 421 4.11 -7.29 -12.03
C LEU A 421 4.56 -5.89 -12.45
N SER A 422 4.12 -4.83 -11.77
CA SER A 422 4.49 -3.45 -12.10
C SER A 422 6.00 -3.22 -12.00
N VAL A 423 6.65 -3.80 -10.99
CA VAL A 423 8.12 -3.78 -10.89
C VAL A 423 8.76 -4.58 -12.03
N ALA A 424 8.25 -5.79 -12.32
CA ALA A 424 8.77 -6.65 -13.37
C ALA A 424 8.72 -6.00 -14.76
N THR A 425 7.65 -5.26 -15.09
CA THR A 425 7.51 -4.55 -16.39
C THR A 425 8.62 -3.53 -16.59
N VAL A 426 8.97 -2.81 -15.54
CA VAL A 426 10.04 -1.81 -15.58
C VAL A 426 11.42 -2.48 -15.69
N LEU A 427 11.66 -3.54 -14.92
CA LEU A 427 12.92 -4.28 -14.97
C LEU A 427 13.16 -4.97 -16.32
N ALA A 428 12.11 -5.25 -17.08
CA ALA A 428 12.20 -5.85 -18.40
C ALA A 428 12.99 -4.97 -19.39
N THR A 429 13.07 -3.66 -19.18
CA THR A 429 13.82 -2.73 -20.03
C THR A 429 15.29 -2.53 -19.58
N ARG A 430 15.65 -2.94 -18.35
CA ARG A 430 16.98 -2.76 -17.74
C ARG A 430 17.44 -1.30 -17.72
N PRO A 431 16.67 -0.40 -17.13
CA PRO A 431 17.02 1.02 -17.08
C PRO A 431 18.22 1.28 -16.17
N ARG A 432 18.92 2.41 -16.37
CA ARG A 432 20.02 2.86 -15.49
C ARG A 432 19.54 3.54 -14.21
N LEU A 433 18.35 4.12 -14.22
CA LEU A 433 17.71 4.76 -13.08
C LEU A 433 16.33 4.15 -12.88
N LEU A 434 16.06 3.68 -11.69
CA LEU A 434 14.74 3.23 -11.25
C LEU A 434 14.12 4.27 -10.31
N VAL A 435 12.91 4.70 -10.60
CA VAL A 435 12.10 5.58 -9.75
C VAL A 435 10.88 4.79 -9.31
N LEU A 436 10.78 4.52 -8.02
CA LEU A 436 9.78 3.64 -7.44
C LEU A 436 8.90 4.45 -6.48
N ASP A 437 7.59 4.37 -6.64
CA ASP A 437 6.63 4.99 -5.70
C ASP A 437 5.94 3.90 -4.89
N GLU A 438 6.27 3.83 -3.59
CA GLU A 438 5.82 2.84 -2.60
C GLU A 438 6.02 1.38 -3.08
N PRO A 439 7.25 0.94 -3.43
CA PRO A 439 7.47 -0.37 -4.08
C PRO A 439 7.14 -1.57 -3.21
N THR A 440 7.25 -1.44 -1.89
CA THR A 440 7.05 -2.52 -0.90
C THR A 440 5.66 -2.51 -0.27
N PHE A 441 4.82 -1.58 -0.68
CA PHE A 441 3.48 -1.42 -0.12
C PHE A 441 2.61 -2.68 -0.31
N GLY A 442 1.92 -3.12 0.77
CA GLY A 442 1.02 -4.27 0.74
C GLY A 442 1.71 -5.63 0.48
N GLN A 443 3.04 -5.71 0.65
CA GLN A 443 3.79 -6.95 0.47
C GLN A 443 3.88 -7.74 1.78
N ASP A 444 3.75 -9.07 1.68
CA ASP A 444 4.19 -9.96 2.75
C ASP A 444 5.73 -9.95 2.88
N SER A 445 6.26 -10.39 4.03
CA SER A 445 7.69 -10.28 4.33
C SER A 445 8.60 -11.08 3.38
N ARG A 446 8.11 -12.18 2.79
CA ARG A 446 8.87 -12.97 1.80
C ARG A 446 8.96 -12.25 0.47
N THR A 447 7.83 -11.73 -0.01
CA THR A 447 7.77 -10.94 -1.25
C THR A 447 8.59 -9.67 -1.13
N TRP A 448 8.50 -9.00 0.02
CA TRP A 448 9.35 -7.86 0.36
C TRP A 448 10.84 -8.22 0.26
N SER A 449 11.26 -9.31 0.91
CA SER A 449 12.67 -9.75 0.90
C SER A 449 13.19 -10.05 -0.50
N GLU A 450 12.35 -10.65 -1.36
CA GLU A 450 12.71 -10.94 -2.74
C GLU A 450 12.87 -9.67 -3.58
N LEU A 451 11.95 -8.72 -3.42
CA LEU A 451 12.05 -7.43 -4.10
C LEU A 451 13.29 -6.65 -3.66
N VAL A 452 13.53 -6.58 -2.35
CA VAL A 452 14.68 -5.86 -1.78
C VAL A 452 15.99 -6.50 -2.24
N ARG A 453 16.09 -7.85 -2.27
CA ARG A 453 17.25 -8.56 -2.83
C ARG A 453 17.47 -8.25 -4.30
N LEU A 454 16.39 -8.24 -5.09
CA LEU A 454 16.45 -7.89 -6.51
C LEU A 454 16.99 -6.47 -6.71
N LEU A 455 16.51 -5.51 -5.92
CA LEU A 455 16.99 -4.13 -6.00
C LEU A 455 18.45 -4.01 -5.54
N ALA A 456 18.87 -4.75 -4.52
CA ALA A 456 20.26 -4.81 -4.08
C ALA A 456 21.20 -5.29 -5.21
N GLU A 457 20.84 -6.37 -5.92
CA GLU A 457 21.61 -6.86 -7.05
C GLU A 457 21.67 -5.85 -8.21
N LEU A 458 20.60 -5.08 -8.43
CA LEU A 458 20.60 -4.03 -9.45
C LEU A 458 21.52 -2.87 -9.06
N LEU A 459 21.52 -2.48 -7.79
CA LEU A 459 22.46 -1.50 -7.25
C LEU A 459 23.91 -1.96 -7.44
N ASP A 460 24.21 -3.23 -7.15
CA ASP A 460 25.54 -3.82 -7.32
C ASP A 460 26.00 -3.89 -8.79
N THR A 461 25.05 -3.83 -9.73
CA THR A 461 25.36 -3.77 -11.18
C THR A 461 25.37 -2.34 -11.74
N GLY A 462 25.22 -1.33 -10.87
CA GLY A 462 25.34 0.09 -11.23
C GLY A 462 24.01 0.79 -11.55
N THR A 463 22.85 0.12 -11.39
CA THR A 463 21.54 0.78 -11.50
C THR A 463 21.34 1.70 -10.30
N ALA A 464 20.91 2.94 -10.51
CA ALA A 464 20.49 3.82 -9.43
C ALA A 464 19.03 3.57 -9.06
N VAL A 465 18.69 3.69 -7.77
CA VAL A 465 17.32 3.55 -7.27
C VAL A 465 16.89 4.80 -6.51
N VAL A 466 15.76 5.37 -6.87
CA VAL A 466 15.05 6.38 -6.08
C VAL A 466 13.73 5.78 -5.65
N ALA A 467 13.47 5.69 -4.35
CA ALA A 467 12.24 5.14 -3.83
C ALA A 467 11.51 6.15 -2.94
N VAL A 468 10.30 6.51 -3.31
CA VAL A 468 9.36 7.14 -2.37
C VAL A 468 8.86 6.04 -1.47
N THR A 469 9.05 6.18 -0.16
CA THR A 469 8.61 5.15 0.77
C THR A 469 8.41 5.66 2.19
N HIS A 470 7.50 4.99 2.90
CA HIS A 470 7.28 5.08 4.35
C HIS A 470 7.78 3.83 5.09
N ASP A 471 8.43 2.92 4.38
CA ASP A 471 8.94 1.65 4.90
C ASP A 471 10.38 1.83 5.43
N ASP A 472 10.52 1.99 6.75
CA ASP A 472 11.83 2.12 7.38
C ASP A 472 12.70 0.87 7.20
N HIS A 473 12.11 -0.34 7.15
CA HIS A 473 12.88 -1.55 6.87
C HIS A 473 13.49 -1.52 5.46
N PHE A 474 12.77 -0.98 4.48
CA PHE A 474 13.31 -0.77 3.13
C PHE A 474 14.45 0.24 3.13
N VAL A 475 14.28 1.34 3.84
CA VAL A 475 15.31 2.39 3.97
C VAL A 475 16.57 1.82 4.63
N ASP A 476 16.42 1.12 5.75
CA ASP A 476 17.54 0.53 6.50
C ASP A 476 18.26 -0.58 5.70
N ALA A 477 17.51 -1.31 4.84
CA ALA A 477 18.08 -2.40 4.05
C ALA A 477 18.83 -1.96 2.79
N LEU A 478 18.42 -0.86 2.15
CA LEU A 478 18.89 -0.50 0.82
C LEU A 478 19.41 0.93 0.68
N ALA A 479 18.87 1.91 1.42
CA ALA A 479 19.14 3.30 1.14
C ALA A 479 20.58 3.70 1.55
N ASP A 480 21.29 4.33 0.65
CA ASP A 480 22.58 4.98 0.90
C ASP A 480 22.37 6.42 1.42
N ALA A 481 21.29 7.06 0.98
CA ALA A 481 20.89 8.40 1.41
C ALA A 481 19.37 8.50 1.60
N ARG A 482 18.95 9.35 2.52
CA ARG A 482 17.56 9.69 2.76
C ARG A 482 17.35 11.17 2.38
N PHE A 483 16.44 11.46 1.47
CA PHE A 483 15.99 12.80 1.13
C PHE A 483 14.66 13.06 1.85
N VAL A 484 14.70 13.89 2.89
CA VAL A 484 13.55 14.15 3.75
C VAL A 484 12.81 15.39 3.24
N MET A 485 11.57 15.23 2.83
CA MET A 485 10.69 16.33 2.45
C MET A 485 9.87 16.79 3.65
N ALA A 486 9.97 18.09 3.96
CA ALA A 486 9.25 18.73 5.06
C ALA A 486 8.09 19.58 4.54
N PRO A 487 6.95 19.66 5.26
CA PRO A 487 5.89 20.60 4.94
C PRO A 487 6.40 22.04 4.95
N ALA A 488 5.72 22.93 4.22
CA ALA A 488 6.00 24.36 4.29
C ALA A 488 5.92 24.88 5.73
N ALA A 489 6.92 25.63 6.16
CA ALA A 489 6.92 26.26 7.49
C ALA A 489 5.89 27.39 7.55
N GLY A 490 4.85 27.26 8.37
CA GLY A 490 3.84 28.29 8.66
C GLY A 490 2.39 27.87 8.36
N PRO A 491 1.39 28.62 8.89
CA PRO A 491 -0.02 28.34 8.57
C PRO A 491 -0.24 28.48 7.07
N ALA A 492 -1.11 27.65 6.50
CA ALA A 492 -1.42 27.53 5.06
C ALA A 492 -1.72 28.90 4.40
N SER A 493 -0.70 29.72 4.24
CA SER A 493 -0.76 30.94 3.44
C SER A 493 -0.53 30.55 1.98
N ALA A 494 -1.36 31.06 1.09
CA ALA A 494 -1.27 30.82 -0.34
C ALA A 494 0.14 31.16 -0.86
N GLY A 495 0.98 30.12 -1.07
CA GLY A 495 2.33 30.28 -1.61
C GLY A 495 3.46 29.58 -0.88
N ALA A 496 3.23 29.04 0.33
CA ALA A 496 4.25 28.23 1.01
C ALA A 496 4.38 26.85 0.34
N ILE A 497 5.61 26.44 0.01
CA ILE A 497 5.91 25.17 -0.65
C ILE A 497 6.82 24.31 0.24
N SER A 498 6.69 22.99 0.14
CA SER A 498 7.54 22.03 0.86
C SER A 498 9.00 22.17 0.42
N THR A 499 9.92 21.84 1.33
CA THR A 499 11.38 21.81 1.07
C THR A 499 11.91 20.41 1.29
N GLY A 500 13.17 20.16 0.93
CA GLY A 500 13.79 18.85 1.10
C GLY A 500 15.26 18.98 1.49
N THR A 501 15.73 18.01 2.29
CA THR A 501 17.13 17.94 2.74
C THR A 501 17.63 16.50 2.67
N ILE A 502 18.86 16.33 2.17
CA ILE A 502 19.53 15.05 2.11
C ILE A 502 20.23 14.75 3.46
N VAL A 503 20.06 13.56 3.97
CA VAL A 503 20.74 13.07 5.16
C VAL A 503 21.27 11.65 4.91
N PRO A 504 22.38 11.23 5.53
CA PRO A 504 22.84 9.84 5.47
C PRO A 504 21.74 8.90 5.99
N ALA A 505 21.55 7.74 5.37
CA ALA A 505 20.52 6.79 5.77
C ALA A 505 20.78 6.20 7.18
N SER A 506 22.05 6.14 7.61
CA SER A 506 22.47 5.61 8.93
C SER A 506 22.14 6.50 10.13
N VAL A 507 21.60 7.69 9.92
CA VAL A 507 21.12 8.53 11.04
C VAL A 507 19.70 8.09 11.37
N ALA A 508 19.56 7.06 12.20
CA ALA A 508 18.28 6.68 12.79
C ALA A 508 17.70 7.90 13.52
N THR A 509 16.58 8.39 13.07
CA THR A 509 15.79 9.35 13.85
C THR A 509 15.33 8.61 15.09
N PRO A 510 15.61 9.07 16.33
CA PRO A 510 15.12 8.40 17.51
C PRO A 510 13.59 8.42 17.44
N THR A 511 13.00 7.24 17.28
CA THR A 511 11.58 7.03 17.56
C THR A 511 11.43 7.40 19.04
N THR A 512 10.84 8.53 19.34
CA THR A 512 10.42 8.89 20.70
C THR A 512 9.31 7.91 21.10
N ALA A 513 9.71 6.72 21.50
CA ALA A 513 8.93 5.91 22.41
C ALA A 513 8.92 6.69 23.73
N ALA A 514 7.82 7.36 24.01
CA ALA A 514 7.55 7.88 25.34
C ALA A 514 7.39 6.68 26.27
N GLU A 515 8.52 6.24 26.84
CA GLU A 515 8.53 5.54 28.12
C GLU A 515 8.10 6.54 29.19
N THR A 516 6.80 6.61 29.46
CA THR A 516 6.35 7.05 30.78
C THR A 516 6.24 5.81 31.66
N GLY A 517 7.37 5.45 32.26
CA GLY A 517 7.39 4.59 33.43
C GLY A 517 6.93 5.36 34.64
N ALA A 518 6.00 4.82 35.30
CA ALA A 518 5.67 4.57 36.71
C ALA A 518 5.87 5.69 37.77
N PRO A 519 5.41 5.56 38.99
CA PRO A 519 5.49 4.42 39.90
C PRO A 519 4.17 3.77 40.27
#